data_fead48ae3c129c9a17d7a0366af766c0
#
_entry.id   fead48ae3c129c9a17d7a0366af766c0
#
_cell.length_a   1.000
_cell.length_b   1.000
_cell.length_c   1.000
_cell.angle_alpha   90.00
_cell.angle_beta   90.00
_cell.angle_gamma   90.00
#
_symmetry.space_group_name_H-M   'P 1'
#
loop_
_entity.id
_entity.type
_entity.pdbx_description
1 polymer ?
#
loop_
_entity_poly.entity_id
_entity_poly.type
_entity_poly.pdbx_seq_one_letter_code
_entity_poly.pdbx_strand_id
1 'polypeptide(L)'
;MDVGGGSAEFILGKAGVIDRQQSLPLGAVRLTERFSNAGFGELAAFLRQTLHEALRDYHAGTWRMIGTGGTITTLARIKHSKVDHASLTVGDLRALVTALDAMTLDERKRVPGLPPERADIIVAGGAVFLFAMEALGAQELTVSVRNLRYGALLV
;
A
#
# COMPACT_ATOMS: atom_id res chain seq x y z
N MET A 1 7.53 4.00 0.64
CA MET A 1 6.79 3.14 -0.30
C MET A 1 5.60 3.90 -0.87
N ASP A 2 5.36 3.80 -2.16
CA ASP A 2 4.17 4.32 -2.84
C ASP A 2 3.51 3.20 -3.66
N VAL A 3 2.18 3.17 -3.73
CA VAL A 3 1.42 2.25 -4.59
C VAL A 3 0.54 3.07 -5.52
N GLY A 4 0.98 3.15 -6.77
CA GLY A 4 0.26 3.78 -7.88
C GLY A 4 -0.70 2.83 -8.57
N GLY A 5 -1.23 3.24 -9.73
CA GLY A 5 -2.11 2.39 -10.55
C GLY A 5 -1.36 1.27 -11.26
N GLY A 6 -0.17 1.52 -11.79
CA GLY A 6 0.63 0.58 -12.58
C GLY A 6 1.75 -0.13 -11.81
N SER A 7 2.29 0.50 -10.78
CA SER A 7 3.49 0.03 -10.05
C SER A 7 3.43 0.32 -8.56
N ALA A 8 4.33 -0.32 -7.83
CA ALA A 8 4.65 -0.02 -6.45
C ALA A 8 6.15 0.32 -6.35
N GLU A 9 6.47 1.46 -5.76
CA GLU A 9 7.82 1.97 -5.58
C GLU A 9 8.30 1.73 -4.15
N PHE A 10 9.49 1.14 -4.06
CA PHE A 10 10.19 0.89 -2.79
C PHE A 10 11.49 1.68 -2.79
N ILE A 11 11.65 2.57 -1.82
CA ILE A 11 12.83 3.40 -1.65
C ILE A 11 13.36 3.22 -0.24
N LEU A 12 14.62 2.85 -0.15
CA LEU A 12 15.37 2.77 1.08
C LEU A 12 16.36 3.92 1.10
N GLY A 13 16.40 4.67 2.18
CA GLY A 13 17.34 5.78 2.32
C GLY A 13 17.67 6.08 3.78
N LYS A 14 18.79 6.75 3.97
CA LYS A 14 19.28 7.19 5.28
C LYS A 14 19.94 8.55 5.14
N ALA A 15 19.60 9.48 6.04
CA ALA A 15 20.21 10.82 6.08
C ALA A 15 20.21 11.57 4.74
N GLY A 16 19.10 11.48 3.99
CA GLY A 16 18.97 12.16 2.69
C GLY A 16 19.62 11.44 1.50
N VAL A 17 20.25 10.30 1.72
CA VAL A 17 20.86 9.49 0.66
C VAL A 17 19.97 8.30 0.36
N ILE A 18 19.68 8.07 -0.93
CA ILE A 18 18.99 6.86 -1.40
C ILE A 18 20.03 5.73 -1.46
N ASP A 19 19.77 4.69 -0.67
CA ASP A 19 20.62 3.50 -0.60
C ASP A 19 20.15 2.45 -1.62
N ARG A 20 18.83 2.28 -1.76
CA ARG A 20 18.22 1.36 -2.71
C ARG A 20 16.87 1.87 -3.18
N GLN A 21 16.57 1.63 -4.46
CA GLN A 21 15.23 1.87 -5.01
C GLN A 21 14.87 0.80 -6.02
N GLN A 22 13.58 0.47 -6.08
CA GLN A 22 13.03 -0.38 -7.12
C GLN A 22 11.57 -0.07 -7.36
N SER A 23 11.12 -0.31 -8.60
CA SER A 23 9.73 -0.26 -9.01
C SER A 23 9.29 -1.67 -9.41
N LEU A 24 8.18 -2.12 -8.84
CA LEU A 24 7.59 -3.42 -9.15
C LEU A 24 6.26 -3.22 -9.88
N PRO A 25 5.87 -4.07 -10.84
CA PRO A 25 4.60 -3.98 -11.55
C PRO A 25 3.41 -4.45 -10.69
N LEU A 26 3.30 -3.89 -9.47
CA LEU A 26 2.34 -4.22 -8.43
C LEU A 26 1.38 -3.06 -8.13
N GLY A 27 1.01 -2.28 -9.16
CA GLY A 27 0.06 -1.19 -9.00
C GLY A 27 -1.38 -1.68 -8.81
N ALA A 28 -2.18 -0.88 -8.10
CA ALA A 28 -3.54 -1.24 -7.70
C ALA A 28 -4.46 -1.55 -8.90
N VAL A 29 -4.42 -0.76 -9.97
CA VAL A 29 -5.21 -1.00 -11.19
C VAL A 29 -4.76 -2.28 -11.87
N ARG A 30 -3.45 -2.41 -12.11
CA ARG A 30 -2.86 -3.60 -12.74
C ARG A 30 -3.22 -4.90 -12.04
N LEU A 31 -3.16 -4.92 -10.72
CA LEU A 31 -3.50 -6.10 -9.93
C LEU A 31 -4.99 -6.41 -9.95
N THR A 32 -5.84 -5.37 -9.84
CA THR A 32 -7.30 -5.53 -9.95
C THR A 32 -7.69 -6.14 -11.29
N GLU A 33 -7.12 -5.65 -12.39
CA GLU A 33 -7.36 -6.21 -13.73
C GLU A 33 -6.86 -7.65 -13.85
N ARG A 34 -5.61 -7.90 -13.41
CA ARG A 34 -4.98 -9.22 -13.50
C ARG A 34 -5.74 -10.30 -12.72
N PHE A 35 -6.30 -9.95 -11.56
CA PHE A 35 -6.99 -10.87 -10.67
C PHE A 35 -8.51 -10.69 -10.68
N SER A 36 -9.07 -10.03 -11.72
CA SER A 36 -10.51 -9.74 -11.84
C SER A 36 -11.40 -10.98 -11.78
N ASN A 37 -10.91 -12.12 -12.26
CA ASN A 37 -11.62 -13.41 -12.26
C ASN A 37 -11.09 -14.37 -11.19
N ALA A 38 -10.18 -13.92 -10.34
CA ALA A 38 -9.58 -14.69 -9.26
C ALA A 38 -10.07 -14.16 -7.91
N GLY A 39 -10.11 -15.00 -6.91
CA GLY A 39 -10.40 -14.57 -5.55
C GLY A 39 -9.21 -13.90 -4.88
N PHE A 40 -9.47 -13.18 -3.77
CA PHE A 40 -8.42 -12.54 -2.97
C PHE A 40 -7.29 -13.50 -2.54
N GLY A 41 -7.59 -14.79 -2.35
CA GLY A 41 -6.59 -15.80 -2.00
C GLY A 41 -5.47 -15.95 -3.03
N GLU A 42 -5.79 -15.88 -4.33
CA GLU A 42 -4.79 -15.94 -5.40
C GLU A 42 -3.93 -14.67 -5.47
N LEU A 43 -4.56 -13.50 -5.34
CA LEU A 43 -3.84 -12.24 -5.22
C LEU A 43 -2.88 -12.24 -4.02
N ALA A 44 -3.36 -12.71 -2.86
CA ALA A 44 -2.58 -12.78 -1.63
C ALA A 44 -1.38 -13.73 -1.78
N ALA A 45 -1.57 -14.91 -2.37
CA ALA A 45 -0.49 -15.86 -2.61
C ALA A 45 0.58 -15.28 -3.56
N PHE A 46 0.14 -14.66 -4.65
CA PHE A 46 1.01 -13.99 -5.59
C PHE A 46 1.83 -12.86 -4.94
N LEU A 47 1.17 -12.00 -4.16
CA LEU A 47 1.84 -10.88 -3.49
C LEU A 47 2.83 -11.34 -2.43
N ARG A 48 2.49 -12.34 -1.61
CA ARG A 48 3.42 -12.90 -0.61
C ARG A 48 4.69 -13.42 -1.26
N GLN A 49 4.57 -14.23 -2.32
CA GLN A 49 5.73 -14.75 -3.01
C GLN A 49 6.55 -13.62 -3.65
N THR A 50 5.92 -12.77 -4.45
CA THR A 50 6.62 -11.71 -5.19
C THR A 50 7.33 -10.73 -4.27
N LEU A 51 6.66 -10.29 -3.18
CA LEU A 51 7.23 -9.31 -2.27
C LEU A 51 8.31 -9.93 -1.37
N HIS A 52 8.15 -11.20 -0.96
CA HIS A 52 9.19 -11.89 -0.23
C HIS A 52 10.50 -11.98 -1.03
N GLU A 53 10.41 -12.33 -2.30
CA GLU A 53 11.58 -12.41 -3.21
C GLU A 53 12.16 -11.02 -3.48
N ALA A 54 11.33 -10.04 -3.82
CA ALA A 54 11.78 -8.71 -4.21
C ALA A 54 12.35 -7.89 -3.05
N LEU A 55 11.85 -8.10 -1.82
CA LEU A 55 12.22 -7.30 -0.65
C LEU A 55 13.23 -8.00 0.29
N ARG A 56 13.70 -9.20 -0.06
CA ARG A 56 14.63 -9.96 0.79
C ARG A 56 15.88 -9.18 1.20
N ASP A 57 16.38 -8.32 0.32
CA ASP A 57 17.60 -7.54 0.57
C ASP A 57 17.37 -6.25 1.37
N TYR A 58 16.11 -5.98 1.76
CA TYR A 58 15.72 -4.83 2.59
C TYR A 58 15.69 -5.14 4.09
N HIS A 59 16.02 -6.38 4.50
CA HIS A 59 15.87 -6.84 5.90
C HIS A 59 16.96 -6.36 6.87
N ALA A 60 18.04 -5.72 6.40
CA ALA A 60 19.16 -5.35 7.24
C ALA A 60 18.94 -3.99 7.93
N GLY A 61 18.28 -3.98 9.09
CA GLY A 61 18.24 -2.77 9.92
C GLY A 61 16.91 -2.48 10.62
N THR A 62 16.92 -1.45 11.46
CA THR A 62 15.71 -0.90 12.09
C THR A 62 15.12 0.15 11.16
N TRP A 63 13.98 -0.14 10.56
CA TRP A 63 13.33 0.71 9.59
C TRP A 63 12.14 1.45 10.21
N ARG A 64 11.96 2.69 9.79
CA ARG A 64 10.68 3.36 9.88
C ARG A 64 10.03 3.33 8.49
N MET A 65 8.94 2.63 8.35
CA MET A 65 8.23 2.54 7.09
C MET A 65 7.33 3.77 6.89
N ILE A 66 7.41 4.39 5.73
CA ILE A 66 6.57 5.52 5.33
C ILE A 66 5.79 5.08 4.09
N GLY A 67 4.46 5.22 4.16
CA GLY A 67 3.56 5.00 3.03
C GLY A 67 3.08 6.33 2.44
N THR A 68 3.14 6.45 1.11
CA THR A 68 2.64 7.63 0.38
C THR A 68 1.68 7.22 -0.73
N GLY A 69 1.04 8.19 -1.35
CA GLY A 69 0.14 7.98 -2.48
C GLY A 69 -1.31 7.74 -2.10
N GLY A 70 -2.13 7.63 -3.14
CA GLY A 70 -3.58 7.64 -2.99
C GLY A 70 -4.16 6.42 -2.28
N THR A 71 -3.53 5.26 -2.38
CA THR A 71 -3.99 4.03 -1.73
C THR A 71 -3.90 4.16 -0.21
N ILE A 72 -2.71 4.43 0.31
CA ILE A 72 -2.49 4.45 1.76
C ILE A 72 -3.17 5.63 2.45
N THR A 73 -3.21 6.79 1.79
CA THR A 73 -3.94 7.96 2.31
C THR A 73 -5.45 7.72 2.36
N THR A 74 -6.00 6.94 1.43
CA THR A 74 -7.41 6.52 1.46
C THR A 74 -7.66 5.55 2.61
N LEU A 75 -6.84 4.51 2.78
CA LEU A 75 -6.96 3.56 3.90
C LEU A 75 -6.85 4.27 5.26
N ALA A 76 -5.91 5.21 5.37
CA ALA A 76 -5.81 6.03 6.58
C ALA A 76 -7.06 6.89 6.83
N ARG A 77 -7.68 7.45 5.77
CA ARG A 77 -8.90 8.26 5.88
C ARG A 77 -10.12 7.44 6.29
N ILE A 78 -10.19 6.17 5.91
CA ILE A 78 -11.25 5.26 6.38
C ILE A 78 -11.15 5.05 7.90
N LYS A 79 -9.92 4.99 8.44
CA LYS A 79 -9.67 4.72 9.85
C LYS A 79 -9.58 5.99 10.71
N HIS A 80 -9.00 7.05 10.19
CA HIS A 80 -8.62 8.25 10.97
C HIS A 80 -9.22 9.53 10.39
N SER A 81 -9.56 10.48 11.26
CA SER A 81 -9.99 11.83 10.84
C SER A 81 -8.85 12.69 10.28
N LYS A 82 -7.61 12.46 10.75
CA LYS A 82 -6.38 13.11 10.23
C LYS A 82 -5.52 12.06 9.56
N VAL A 83 -5.07 12.34 8.36
CA VAL A 83 -4.33 11.39 7.50
C VAL A 83 -2.83 11.59 7.57
N ASP A 84 -2.36 12.84 7.51
CA ASP A 84 -0.92 13.13 7.52
C ASP A 84 -0.32 12.77 8.88
N HIS A 85 0.78 12.02 8.85
CA HIS A 85 1.43 11.42 10.01
C HIS A 85 0.57 10.40 10.79
N ALA A 86 -0.58 9.94 10.23
CA ALA A 86 -1.32 8.84 10.82
C ALA A 86 -0.47 7.56 10.80
N SER A 87 -0.61 6.74 11.83
CA SER A 87 0.01 5.42 11.90
C SER A 87 -1.01 4.34 11.55
N LEU A 88 -0.61 3.39 10.71
CA LEU A 88 -1.36 2.17 10.42
C LEU A 88 -0.50 0.96 10.77
N THR A 89 -1.01 0.12 11.66
CA THR A 89 -0.36 -1.17 11.98
C THR A 89 -0.64 -2.21 10.91
N VAL A 90 0.15 -3.28 10.87
CA VAL A 90 -0.12 -4.44 10.00
C VAL A 90 -1.50 -5.05 10.32
N GLY A 91 -1.92 -5.03 11.60
CA GLY A 91 -3.25 -5.47 12.02
C GLY A 91 -4.37 -4.59 11.46
N ASP A 92 -4.17 -3.27 11.44
CA ASP A 92 -5.12 -2.33 10.85
C ASP A 92 -5.30 -2.56 9.34
N LEU A 93 -4.19 -2.69 8.62
CA LEU A 93 -4.25 -2.96 7.18
C LEU A 93 -4.91 -4.29 6.88
N ARG A 94 -4.62 -5.32 7.66
CA ARG A 94 -5.27 -6.63 7.50
C ARG A 94 -6.77 -6.54 7.73
N ALA A 95 -7.21 -5.87 8.80
CA ALA A 95 -8.63 -5.69 9.08
C ALA A 95 -9.35 -4.88 7.98
N LEU A 96 -8.74 -3.76 7.53
CA LEU A 96 -9.31 -2.93 6.47
C LEU A 96 -9.41 -3.68 5.14
N VAL A 97 -8.34 -4.35 4.71
CA VAL A 97 -8.33 -5.11 3.45
C VAL A 97 -9.35 -6.24 3.48
N THR A 98 -9.41 -7.00 4.58
CA THR A 98 -10.38 -8.09 4.74
C THR A 98 -11.82 -7.59 4.73
N ALA A 99 -12.11 -6.49 5.45
CA ALA A 99 -13.44 -5.92 5.48
C ALA A 99 -13.86 -5.38 4.10
N LEU A 100 -12.97 -4.69 3.40
CA LEU A 100 -13.25 -4.16 2.05
C LEU A 100 -13.38 -5.28 1.00
N ASP A 101 -12.61 -6.35 1.11
CA ASP A 101 -12.72 -7.51 0.22
C ASP A 101 -14.06 -8.23 0.36
N ALA A 102 -14.57 -8.35 1.58
CA ALA A 102 -15.87 -8.96 1.86
C ALA A 102 -17.08 -8.16 1.34
N MET A 103 -16.89 -6.87 0.98
CA MET A 103 -17.93 -5.99 0.45
C MET A 103 -18.07 -6.12 -1.06
N THR A 104 -19.28 -5.96 -1.56
CA THR A 104 -19.55 -5.71 -2.98
C THR A 104 -18.96 -4.34 -3.40
N LEU A 105 -18.78 -4.12 -4.70
CA LEU A 105 -18.29 -2.83 -5.21
C LEU A 105 -19.20 -1.66 -4.80
N ASP A 106 -20.51 -1.87 -4.81
CA ASP A 106 -21.47 -0.83 -4.45
C ASP A 106 -21.49 -0.53 -2.95
N GLU A 107 -21.22 -1.50 -2.11
CA GLU A 107 -20.99 -1.28 -0.68
C GLU A 107 -19.71 -0.50 -0.44
N ARG A 108 -18.61 -0.86 -1.10
CA ARG A 108 -17.34 -0.15 -1.02
C ARG A 108 -17.45 1.32 -1.43
N LYS A 109 -18.22 1.64 -2.49
CA LYS A 109 -18.46 3.03 -2.93
C LYS A 109 -19.14 3.90 -1.86
N ARG A 110 -19.79 3.29 -0.87
CA ARG A 110 -20.47 3.98 0.24
C ARG A 110 -19.67 4.07 1.52
N VAL A 111 -18.47 3.49 1.54
CA VAL A 111 -17.60 3.53 2.73
C VAL A 111 -17.13 4.97 2.98
N PRO A 112 -17.38 5.54 4.16
CA PRO A 112 -16.90 6.87 4.50
C PRO A 112 -15.37 6.95 4.40
N GLY A 113 -14.86 7.98 3.73
CA GLY A 113 -13.43 8.16 3.52
C GLY A 113 -12.84 7.46 2.29
N LEU A 114 -13.60 6.56 1.65
CA LEU A 114 -13.22 5.91 0.39
C LEU A 114 -13.85 6.64 -0.79
N PRO A 115 -13.07 7.33 -1.66
CA PRO A 115 -13.58 7.90 -2.88
C PRO A 115 -14.18 6.81 -3.78
N PRO A 116 -15.40 6.99 -4.34
CA PRO A 116 -16.07 5.98 -5.16
C PRO A 116 -15.23 5.48 -6.35
N GLU A 117 -14.43 6.37 -6.95
CA GLU A 117 -13.51 6.06 -8.06
C GLU A 117 -12.31 5.20 -7.68
N ARG A 118 -12.15 4.89 -6.39
CA ARG A 118 -11.09 4.01 -5.87
C ARG A 118 -11.64 2.70 -5.29
N ALA A 119 -12.96 2.55 -5.26
CA ALA A 119 -13.63 1.43 -4.61
C ALA A 119 -13.28 0.07 -5.25
N ASP A 120 -12.98 0.05 -6.53
CA ASP A 120 -12.60 -1.15 -7.28
C ASP A 120 -11.14 -1.57 -7.02
N ILE A 121 -10.22 -0.61 -6.87
CA ILE A 121 -8.77 -0.86 -6.77
C ILE A 121 -8.24 -0.89 -5.33
N ILE A 122 -9.03 -0.44 -4.35
CA ILE A 122 -8.54 -0.22 -2.98
C ILE A 122 -8.11 -1.52 -2.28
N VAL A 123 -8.77 -2.63 -2.57
CA VAL A 123 -8.45 -3.95 -1.99
C VAL A 123 -7.08 -4.41 -2.49
N ALA A 124 -6.86 -4.37 -3.79
CA ALA A 124 -5.57 -4.77 -4.38
C ALA A 124 -4.43 -3.87 -3.92
N GLY A 125 -4.63 -2.54 -3.95
CA GLY A 125 -3.63 -1.60 -3.48
C GLY A 125 -3.32 -1.72 -1.99
N GLY A 126 -4.33 -1.94 -1.16
CA GLY A 126 -4.17 -2.20 0.28
C GLY A 126 -3.44 -3.50 0.57
N ALA A 127 -3.71 -4.55 -0.21
CA ALA A 127 -3.02 -5.82 -0.11
C ALA A 127 -1.50 -5.69 -0.38
N VAL A 128 -1.10 -4.84 -1.34
CA VAL A 128 0.33 -4.59 -1.59
C VAL A 128 1.01 -4.00 -0.35
N PHE A 129 0.40 -3.02 0.32
CA PHE A 129 0.93 -2.46 1.57
C PHE A 129 0.99 -3.52 2.68
N LEU A 130 -0.08 -4.28 2.89
CA LEU A 130 -0.15 -5.34 3.89
C LEU A 130 0.98 -6.36 3.72
N PHE A 131 1.10 -6.93 2.53
CA PHE A 131 2.08 -7.99 2.27
C PHE A 131 3.51 -7.47 2.19
N ALA A 132 3.72 -6.20 1.80
CA ALA A 132 5.03 -5.56 1.91
C ALA A 132 5.45 -5.37 3.37
N MET A 133 4.55 -4.95 4.25
CA MET A 133 4.83 -4.86 5.69
C MET A 133 5.15 -6.24 6.28
N GLU A 134 4.40 -7.28 5.93
CA GLU A 134 4.68 -8.66 6.36
C GLU A 134 6.06 -9.12 5.87
N ALA A 135 6.38 -8.91 4.58
CA ALA A 135 7.66 -9.30 4.00
C ALA A 135 8.85 -8.57 4.64
N LEU A 136 8.67 -7.31 5.05
CA LEU A 136 9.72 -6.50 5.70
C LEU A 136 9.74 -6.67 7.24
N GLY A 137 8.80 -7.39 7.84
CA GLY A 137 8.65 -7.50 9.28
C GLY A 137 8.22 -6.19 9.97
N ALA A 138 7.69 -5.24 9.19
CA ALA A 138 7.27 -3.94 9.70
C ALA A 138 5.93 -4.07 10.46
N GLN A 139 5.89 -3.62 11.71
CA GLN A 139 4.69 -3.70 12.55
C GLN A 139 3.73 -2.53 12.30
N GLU A 140 4.27 -1.39 11.89
CA GLU A 140 3.50 -0.20 11.56
C GLU A 140 4.17 0.60 10.44
N LEU A 141 3.39 1.46 9.78
CA LEU A 141 3.86 2.47 8.86
C LEU A 141 3.27 3.84 9.21
N THR A 142 4.04 4.89 8.93
CA THR A 142 3.56 6.27 9.01
C THR A 142 3.05 6.71 7.63
N VAL A 143 1.86 7.29 7.59
CA VAL A 143 1.27 7.82 6.35
C VAL A 143 1.77 9.24 6.11
N SER A 144 2.21 9.52 4.88
CA SER A 144 2.55 10.86 4.45
C SER A 144 1.71 11.28 3.25
N VAL A 145 1.17 12.47 3.29
CA VAL A 145 0.47 13.09 2.14
C VAL A 145 1.46 13.69 1.13
N ARG A 146 2.73 13.76 1.48
CA ARG A 146 3.82 14.25 0.63
C ARG A 146 4.32 13.11 -0.26
N ASN A 147 3.82 13.07 -1.48
CA ASN A 147 4.20 12.07 -2.48
C ASN A 147 5.35 12.59 -3.39
N LEU A 148 5.69 11.80 -4.42
CA LEU A 148 6.74 12.14 -5.39
C LEU A 148 6.53 13.52 -6.05
N ARG A 149 5.28 13.90 -6.32
CA ARG A 149 4.97 15.22 -6.91
C ARG A 149 5.36 16.38 -5.98
N TYR A 150 5.19 16.18 -4.67
CA TYR A 150 5.63 17.17 -3.68
C TYR A 150 7.16 17.28 -3.66
N GLY A 151 7.89 16.16 -3.75
CA GLY A 151 9.34 16.17 -3.85
C GLY A 151 9.85 16.92 -5.08
N ALA A 152 9.19 16.77 -6.22
CA ALA A 152 9.55 17.46 -7.47
C ALA A 152 9.38 19.00 -7.41
N LEU A 153 8.64 19.52 -6.45
CA LEU A 153 8.48 20.98 -6.23
C LEU A 153 9.57 21.57 -5.32
N LEU A 154 10.40 20.72 -4.71
CA LEU A 154 11.46 21.15 -3.79
C LEU A 154 12.86 21.18 -4.43
N VAL A 155 12.95 20.90 -5.73
CA VAL A 155 14.20 20.87 -6.52
C VAL A 155 14.36 22.17 -7.32
#